data_84c895a9dfa4b226622cbf4bc81d2973
#
_entry.id   84c895a9dfa4b226622cbf4bc81d2973
#
_cell.length_a   1.000
_cell.length_b   1.000
_cell.length_c   1.000
_cell.angle_alpha   90.00
_cell.angle_beta   90.00
_cell.angle_gamma   90.00
#
_symmetry.space_group_name_H-M   'P 1'
#
loop_
_entity.id
_entity.type
_entity.pdbx_description
1 polymer ?
#
loop_
_entity_poly.entity_id
_entity_poly.type
_entity_poly.pdbx_seq_one_letter_code
_entity_poly.pdbx_strand_id
1 'polypeptide(L)'
;MVFSPTRTSPARRTPARRLADRQLFFAETFRTFRTTGAVTPSGRHLAAALAAPLAHRTGQPRAVLEVGAGTGAVSRVLADLLGPEDTLDLVEGNPRFARLLAADLRADPRLAVHRERIALIAGPVAELDPQARYDVIVSGLPFANFHPREVSDLLTGYLTALKPGGHLTYFGYRGTARLRALLGTSRSLARHSGVAHVLDTFQQTHAADCRTVWGNLPPARVWHLRAPHRDTSSASLKDSVA
;
A
#
# COMPACT_ATOMS: atom_id res chain seq x y z
N MET A 1 42.06 41.29 15.85
CA MET A 1 41.94 39.84 15.60
C MET A 1 40.47 39.47 15.75
N VAL A 2 39.76 39.28 14.64
CA VAL A 2 38.31 39.03 14.62
C VAL A 2 38.15 37.55 14.20
N PHE A 3 37.63 36.71 15.10
CA PHE A 3 37.31 35.33 14.81
C PHE A 3 35.96 35.25 14.11
N SER A 4 35.94 34.83 12.86
CA SER A 4 34.73 34.44 12.13
C SER A 4 34.36 33.03 12.47
N PRO A 5 33.08 32.72 12.81
CA PRO A 5 32.63 31.34 13.01
C PRO A 5 32.38 30.67 11.66
N THR A 6 33.08 29.58 11.39
CA THR A 6 32.87 28.69 10.26
C THR A 6 31.47 28.03 10.36
N ARG A 7 30.60 28.36 9.42
CA ARG A 7 29.31 27.66 9.20
C ARG A 7 29.60 26.25 8.72
N THR A 8 29.41 25.27 9.59
CA THR A 8 29.36 23.86 9.20
C THR A 8 28.06 23.58 8.45
N SER A 9 28.18 23.30 7.16
CA SER A 9 27.09 22.86 6.30
C SER A 9 26.54 21.49 6.76
N PRO A 10 25.23 21.26 6.81
CA PRO A 10 24.71 19.96 7.22
C PRO A 10 25.07 18.89 6.18
N ALA A 11 25.78 17.86 6.64
CA ALA A 11 26.24 16.75 5.82
C ALA A 11 25.06 16.12 5.05
N ARG A 12 25.14 16.06 3.73
CA ARG A 12 24.20 15.36 2.85
C ARG A 12 24.18 13.89 3.26
N ARG A 13 23.05 13.42 3.80
CA ARG A 13 22.83 12.00 4.14
C ARG A 13 22.94 11.16 2.87
N THR A 14 23.80 10.16 2.88
CA THR A 14 23.99 9.22 1.77
C THR A 14 22.73 8.39 1.50
N PRO A 15 22.48 7.94 0.25
CA PRO A 15 21.31 7.12 -0.12
C PRO A 15 21.16 5.86 0.75
N ALA A 16 22.27 5.20 1.10
CA ALA A 16 22.29 4.01 1.96
C ALA A 16 21.75 4.29 3.39
N ARG A 17 22.05 5.46 3.97
CA ARG A 17 21.56 5.84 5.29
C ARG A 17 20.07 6.18 5.28
N ARG A 18 19.55 6.72 4.17
CA ARG A 18 18.11 6.92 3.96
C ARG A 18 17.36 5.60 3.84
N LEU A 19 17.98 4.60 3.21
CA LEU A 19 17.40 3.25 3.09
C LEU A 19 17.35 2.53 4.44
N ALA A 20 18.40 2.63 5.26
CA ALA A 20 18.44 2.05 6.61
C ALA A 20 17.44 2.71 7.58
N ASP A 21 17.32 4.05 7.53
CA ASP A 21 16.31 4.79 8.31
C ASP A 21 14.88 4.41 7.88
N ARG A 22 14.66 4.12 6.58
CA ARG A 22 13.38 3.60 6.05
C ARG A 22 13.06 2.18 6.55
N GLN A 23 14.05 1.30 6.60
CA GLN A 23 13.88 -0.08 7.07
C GLN A 23 13.56 -0.15 8.58
N LEU A 24 14.19 0.68 9.40
CA LEU A 24 13.87 0.79 10.84
C LEU A 24 12.43 1.32 11.07
N PHE A 25 11.98 2.25 10.24
CA PHE A 25 10.63 2.82 10.32
C PHE A 25 9.55 1.80 9.91
N PHE A 26 9.81 0.96 8.91
CA PHE A 26 8.94 -0.16 8.54
C PHE A 26 8.79 -1.17 9.69
N ALA A 27 9.88 -1.46 10.42
CA ALA A 27 9.86 -2.40 11.54
C ALA A 27 8.95 -1.94 12.69
N GLU A 28 8.85 -0.65 12.94
CA GLU A 28 8.08 -0.11 14.08
C GLU A 28 6.58 -0.09 13.84
N THR A 29 6.16 0.14 12.61
CA THR A 29 4.74 0.08 12.23
C THR A 29 4.22 -1.36 12.18
N PHE A 30 5.03 -2.29 11.70
CA PHE A 30 4.73 -3.73 11.75
C PHE A 30 4.81 -4.31 13.18
N ARG A 31 5.48 -3.65 14.12
CA ARG A 31 5.53 -4.06 15.52
C ARG A 31 4.14 -4.02 16.18
N THR A 32 3.28 -3.08 15.77
CA THR A 32 1.88 -3.04 16.24
C THR A 32 1.05 -4.21 15.66
N PHE A 33 1.38 -4.71 14.46
CA PHE A 33 0.83 -5.96 13.91
C PHE A 33 1.44 -7.22 14.56
N ARG A 34 2.65 -7.11 15.15
CA ARG A 34 3.41 -8.25 15.70
C ARG A 34 3.23 -8.50 17.19
N THR A 35 2.73 -7.56 17.99
CA THR A 35 2.53 -7.76 19.43
C THR A 35 1.47 -8.79 19.77
N THR A 36 0.75 -9.25 18.76
CA THR A 36 -0.19 -10.37 18.87
C THR A 36 0.23 -11.46 17.87
N GLY A 37 1.21 -12.26 18.23
CA GLY A 37 1.75 -13.37 17.43
C GLY A 37 0.77 -14.48 17.05
N ALA A 38 -0.51 -14.24 17.17
CA ALA A 38 -1.62 -14.96 16.57
C ALA A 38 -2.36 -13.96 15.70
N VAL A 39 -2.88 -14.40 14.57
CA VAL A 39 -3.83 -13.64 13.74
C VAL A 39 -5.01 -13.27 14.62
N THR A 40 -4.95 -12.09 15.28
CA THR A 40 -6.06 -11.61 16.10
C THR A 40 -7.29 -11.49 15.22
N PRO A 41 -8.51 -11.72 15.75
CA PRO A 41 -9.76 -11.51 15.03
C PRO A 41 -9.81 -10.14 14.32
N SER A 42 -9.25 -9.09 14.95
CA SER A 42 -9.13 -7.74 14.39
C SER A 42 -8.29 -7.68 13.11
N GLY A 43 -7.17 -8.39 13.06
CA GLY A 43 -6.32 -8.44 11.86
C GLY A 43 -7.03 -9.13 10.68
N ARG A 44 -7.85 -10.15 10.93
CA ARG A 44 -8.64 -10.83 9.89
C ARG A 44 -9.72 -9.92 9.30
N HIS A 45 -10.43 -9.16 10.13
CA HIS A 45 -11.45 -8.23 9.65
C HIS A 45 -10.86 -7.12 8.79
N LEU A 46 -9.68 -6.60 9.16
CA LEU A 46 -8.99 -5.60 8.35
C LEU A 46 -8.51 -6.21 7.02
N ALA A 47 -7.92 -7.39 7.03
CA ALA A 47 -7.48 -8.08 5.83
C ALA A 47 -8.67 -8.39 4.89
N ALA A 48 -9.79 -8.87 5.43
CA ALA A 48 -11.00 -9.12 4.65
C ALA A 48 -11.58 -7.81 4.05
N ALA A 49 -11.57 -6.71 4.81
CA ALA A 49 -12.01 -5.42 4.30
C ALA A 49 -11.11 -4.90 3.16
N LEU A 50 -9.78 -5.09 3.28
CA LEU A 50 -8.83 -4.73 2.22
C LEU A 50 -9.01 -5.57 0.96
N ALA A 51 -9.29 -6.86 1.11
CA ALA A 51 -9.48 -7.80 0.01
C ALA A 51 -10.90 -7.78 -0.60
N ALA A 52 -11.83 -6.97 -0.06
CA ALA A 52 -13.24 -6.97 -0.47
C ALA A 52 -13.49 -6.84 -1.98
N PRO A 53 -12.75 -6.01 -2.76
CA PRO A 53 -12.96 -5.94 -4.21
C PRO A 53 -12.69 -7.27 -4.92
N LEU A 54 -11.81 -8.12 -4.38
CA LEU A 54 -11.52 -9.42 -4.95
C LEU A 54 -12.63 -10.46 -4.66
N ALA A 55 -13.46 -10.24 -3.65
CA ALA A 55 -14.55 -11.14 -3.32
C ALA A 55 -15.66 -11.18 -4.38
N HIS A 56 -15.81 -10.11 -5.17
CA HIS A 56 -16.77 -10.06 -6.27
C HIS A 56 -16.17 -10.71 -7.53
N ARG A 57 -16.73 -11.85 -7.95
CA ARG A 57 -16.26 -12.55 -9.15
C ARG A 57 -16.74 -11.85 -10.41
N THR A 58 -15.82 -11.66 -11.37
CA THR A 58 -16.10 -11.00 -12.66
C THR A 58 -16.24 -11.99 -13.83
N GLY A 59 -15.98 -13.28 -13.58
CA GLY A 59 -15.95 -14.29 -14.63
C GLY A 59 -14.69 -14.26 -15.53
N GLN A 60 -13.82 -13.27 -15.34
CA GLN A 60 -12.56 -13.13 -16.06
C GLN A 60 -11.38 -13.29 -15.10
N PRO A 61 -10.22 -13.80 -15.59
CA PRO A 61 -8.98 -13.84 -14.82
C PRO A 61 -8.56 -12.43 -14.37
N ARG A 62 -8.10 -12.33 -13.13
CA ARG A 62 -7.67 -11.05 -12.53
C ARG A 62 -6.21 -11.09 -12.13
N ALA A 63 -5.52 -10.00 -12.38
CA ALA A 63 -4.20 -9.74 -11.84
C ALA A 63 -4.31 -8.88 -10.59
N VAL A 64 -3.78 -9.39 -9.47
CA VAL A 64 -3.84 -8.74 -8.14
C VAL A 64 -2.44 -8.37 -7.70
N LEU A 65 -2.29 -7.20 -7.12
CA LEU A 65 -1.04 -6.73 -6.50
C LEU A 65 -1.27 -6.45 -5.03
N GLU A 66 -0.43 -7.00 -4.16
CA GLU A 66 -0.31 -6.58 -2.76
C GLU A 66 1.02 -5.85 -2.55
N VAL A 67 0.95 -4.63 -2.04
CA VAL A 67 2.14 -3.81 -1.72
C VAL A 67 2.32 -3.70 -0.22
N GLY A 68 3.51 -4.09 0.27
CA GLY A 68 3.79 -4.16 1.70
C GLY A 68 3.17 -5.41 2.32
N ALA A 69 3.41 -6.58 1.71
CA ALA A 69 2.83 -7.86 2.14
C ALA A 69 3.20 -8.28 3.56
N GLY A 70 4.34 -7.80 4.06
CA GLY A 70 4.76 -8.00 5.45
C GLY A 70 4.90 -9.47 5.82
N THR A 71 4.12 -9.90 6.81
CA THR A 71 4.05 -11.31 7.26
C THR A 71 2.96 -12.13 6.56
N GLY A 72 2.38 -11.62 5.48
CA GLY A 72 1.40 -12.33 4.67
C GLY A 72 -0.01 -12.40 5.27
N ALA A 73 -0.37 -11.52 6.19
CA ALA A 73 -1.69 -11.54 6.81
C ALA A 73 -2.82 -11.26 5.81
N VAL A 74 -2.61 -10.30 4.91
CA VAL A 74 -3.55 -9.97 3.83
C VAL A 74 -3.35 -10.92 2.66
N SER A 75 -2.10 -11.30 2.36
CA SER A 75 -1.77 -12.27 1.30
C SER A 75 -2.56 -13.57 1.42
N ARG A 76 -2.71 -14.10 2.64
CA ARG A 76 -3.51 -15.31 2.90
C ARG A 76 -4.98 -15.14 2.58
N VAL A 77 -5.55 -13.97 2.89
CA VAL A 77 -6.96 -13.67 2.58
C VAL A 77 -7.14 -13.48 1.07
N LEU A 78 -6.18 -12.83 0.42
CA LEU A 78 -6.19 -12.70 -1.04
C LEU A 78 -6.10 -14.08 -1.70
N ALA A 79 -5.20 -14.95 -1.23
CA ALA A 79 -5.05 -16.31 -1.75
C ALA A 79 -6.35 -17.12 -1.65
N ASP A 80 -7.08 -17.04 -0.53
CA ASP A 80 -8.38 -17.70 -0.38
C ASP A 80 -9.45 -17.22 -1.38
N LEU A 81 -9.28 -16.01 -1.91
CA LEU A 81 -10.20 -15.38 -2.85
C LEU A 81 -9.80 -15.53 -4.32
N LEU A 82 -8.58 -16.03 -4.60
CA LEU A 82 -8.10 -16.21 -5.97
C LEU A 82 -8.97 -17.22 -6.73
N GLY A 83 -9.30 -16.85 -7.96
CA GLY A 83 -9.88 -17.76 -8.92
C GLY A 83 -8.85 -18.74 -9.52
N PRO A 84 -9.29 -19.68 -10.35
CA PRO A 84 -8.40 -20.68 -10.94
C PRO A 84 -7.31 -20.10 -11.84
N GLU A 85 -7.55 -18.95 -12.45
CA GLU A 85 -6.62 -18.28 -13.37
C GLU A 85 -6.14 -16.90 -12.87
N ASP A 86 -6.59 -16.47 -11.66
CA ASP A 86 -6.15 -15.22 -11.06
C ASP A 86 -4.65 -15.32 -10.67
N THR A 87 -3.91 -14.22 -10.80
CA THR A 87 -2.50 -14.09 -10.37
C THR A 87 -2.37 -13.10 -9.24
N LEU A 88 -1.36 -13.29 -8.39
CA LEU A 88 -1.06 -12.42 -7.24
C LEU A 88 0.42 -12.08 -7.19
N ASP A 89 0.74 -10.80 -7.34
CA ASP A 89 2.08 -10.28 -7.11
C ASP A 89 2.16 -9.71 -5.69
N LEU A 90 3.16 -10.15 -4.92
CA LEU A 90 3.43 -9.70 -3.55
C LEU A 90 4.70 -8.87 -3.53
N VAL A 91 4.62 -7.60 -3.16
CA VAL A 91 5.78 -6.72 -3.02
C VAL A 91 6.10 -6.49 -1.56
N GLU A 92 7.34 -6.81 -1.16
CA GLU A 92 7.82 -6.58 0.20
C GLU A 92 9.24 -6.01 0.20
N GLY A 93 9.36 -4.76 0.71
CA GLY A 93 10.63 -4.04 0.74
C GLY A 93 11.55 -4.43 1.89
N ASN A 94 11.04 -5.11 2.92
CA ASN A 94 11.87 -5.56 4.05
C ASN A 94 12.43 -6.96 3.78
N PRO A 95 13.76 -7.13 3.63
CA PRO A 95 14.35 -8.43 3.29
C PRO A 95 14.06 -9.55 4.29
N ARG A 96 13.81 -9.20 5.56
CA ARG A 96 13.45 -10.18 6.59
C ARG A 96 12.04 -10.71 6.36
N PHE A 97 11.08 -9.82 6.08
CA PHE A 97 9.71 -10.23 5.81
C PHE A 97 9.59 -10.94 4.46
N ALA A 98 10.30 -10.48 3.43
CA ALA A 98 10.35 -11.16 2.15
C ALA A 98 10.84 -12.61 2.30
N ARG A 99 11.88 -12.87 3.11
CA ARG A 99 12.37 -14.24 3.41
C ARG A 99 11.34 -15.09 4.15
N LEU A 100 10.63 -14.51 5.13
CA LEU A 100 9.56 -15.21 5.84
C LEU A 100 8.41 -15.56 4.89
N LEU A 101 7.98 -14.60 4.08
CA LEU A 101 6.91 -14.80 3.11
C LEU A 101 7.29 -15.84 2.04
N ALA A 102 8.55 -15.84 1.59
CA ALA A 102 9.06 -16.86 0.68
C ALA A 102 9.05 -18.29 1.28
N ALA A 103 9.24 -18.40 2.60
CA ALA A 103 9.08 -19.68 3.29
C ALA A 103 7.60 -20.06 3.41
N ASP A 104 6.73 -19.11 3.75
CA ASP A 104 5.29 -19.33 3.88
C ASP A 104 4.63 -19.71 2.53
N LEU A 105 5.09 -19.16 1.41
CA LEU A 105 4.64 -19.56 0.06
C LEU A 105 4.85 -21.06 -0.23
N ARG A 106 5.75 -21.71 0.51
CA ARG A 106 6.02 -23.16 0.36
C ARG A 106 5.33 -24.00 1.45
N ALA A 107 5.18 -23.43 2.65
CA ALA A 107 4.78 -24.19 3.84
C ALA A 107 3.32 -23.93 4.27
N ASP A 108 2.78 -22.74 4.03
CA ASP A 108 1.41 -22.41 4.38
C ASP A 108 0.44 -23.00 3.33
N PRO A 109 -0.49 -23.92 3.71
CA PRO A 109 -1.38 -24.57 2.74
C PRO A 109 -2.22 -23.59 1.90
N ARG A 110 -2.58 -22.43 2.47
CA ARG A 110 -3.41 -21.42 1.78
C ARG A 110 -2.64 -20.72 0.66
N LEU A 111 -1.33 -20.57 0.81
CA LEU A 111 -0.45 -19.94 -0.17
C LEU A 111 0.14 -20.99 -1.13
N ALA A 112 0.56 -22.12 -0.61
CA ALA A 112 1.25 -23.16 -1.34
C ALA A 112 0.41 -23.75 -2.50
N VAL A 113 -0.91 -23.84 -2.34
CA VAL A 113 -1.84 -24.31 -3.40
C VAL A 113 -1.87 -23.38 -4.61
N HIS A 114 -1.50 -22.12 -4.43
CA HIS A 114 -1.47 -21.09 -5.47
C HIS A 114 -0.05 -20.68 -5.90
N ARG A 115 0.99 -21.37 -5.42
CA ARG A 115 2.40 -20.96 -5.54
C ARG A 115 2.85 -20.63 -6.97
N GLU A 116 2.29 -21.30 -7.98
CA GLU A 116 2.64 -21.07 -9.38
C GLU A 116 2.04 -19.79 -9.96
N ARG A 117 1.04 -19.24 -9.26
CA ARG A 117 0.33 -18.02 -9.63
C ARG A 117 0.59 -16.85 -8.65
N ILE A 118 1.46 -17.08 -7.67
CA ILE A 118 1.89 -16.05 -6.72
C ILE A 118 3.37 -15.75 -6.97
N ALA A 119 3.68 -14.51 -7.35
CA ALA A 119 5.04 -14.00 -7.48
C ALA A 119 5.41 -13.15 -6.26
N LEU A 120 6.60 -13.37 -5.68
CA LEU A 120 7.15 -12.52 -4.62
C LEU A 120 8.27 -11.63 -5.19
N ILE A 121 8.04 -10.34 -5.11
CA ILE A 121 8.97 -9.28 -5.51
C ILE A 121 9.60 -8.71 -4.25
N ALA A 122 10.84 -9.11 -3.96
CA ALA A 122 11.59 -8.63 -2.81
C ALA A 122 12.32 -7.34 -3.18
N GLY A 123 11.67 -6.19 -2.94
CA GLY A 123 12.21 -4.88 -3.29
C GLY A 123 11.25 -3.73 -2.98
N PRO A 124 11.70 -2.49 -3.21
CA PRO A 124 10.86 -1.33 -3.03
C PRO A 124 9.79 -1.26 -4.13
N VAL A 125 8.59 -0.80 -3.76
CA VAL A 125 7.45 -0.63 -4.69
C VAL A 125 7.76 0.29 -5.89
N ALA A 126 8.74 1.17 -5.76
CA ALA A 126 9.17 2.07 -6.84
C ALA A 126 9.80 1.35 -8.05
N GLU A 127 10.13 0.06 -7.93
CA GLU A 127 10.66 -0.77 -9.00
C GLU A 127 9.57 -1.55 -9.77
N LEU A 128 8.30 -1.36 -9.41
CA LEU A 128 7.19 -1.96 -10.15
C LEU A 128 7.09 -1.34 -11.55
N ASP A 129 6.86 -2.21 -12.54
CA ASP A 129 6.51 -1.77 -13.90
C ASP A 129 5.21 -0.93 -13.85
N PRO A 130 5.24 0.33 -14.31
CA PRO A 130 4.08 1.21 -14.28
C PRO A 130 3.02 0.88 -15.34
N GLN A 131 3.18 -0.18 -16.12
CA GLN A 131 2.19 -0.52 -17.15
C GLN A 131 0.90 -1.06 -16.52
N ALA A 132 -0.24 -0.57 -16.99
CA ALA A 132 -1.57 -0.93 -16.51
C ALA A 132 -1.84 -2.43 -16.71
N ARG A 133 -1.76 -3.21 -15.63
CA ARG A 133 -1.93 -4.67 -15.67
C ARG A 133 -2.76 -5.25 -14.53
N TYR A 134 -3.02 -4.48 -13.46
CA TYR A 134 -3.71 -5.01 -12.30
C TYR A 134 -5.20 -4.64 -12.29
N ASP A 135 -6.02 -5.59 -11.93
CA ASP A 135 -7.45 -5.40 -11.69
C ASP A 135 -7.70 -4.90 -10.26
N VAL A 136 -6.85 -5.36 -9.31
CA VAL A 136 -6.94 -4.98 -7.90
C VAL A 136 -5.54 -4.73 -7.35
N ILE A 137 -5.35 -3.59 -6.69
CA ILE A 137 -4.15 -3.28 -5.91
C ILE A 137 -4.56 -3.12 -4.45
N VAL A 138 -3.88 -3.84 -3.56
CA VAL A 138 -4.05 -3.75 -2.11
C VAL A 138 -2.78 -3.19 -1.50
N SER A 139 -2.85 -2.03 -0.85
CA SER A 139 -1.70 -1.43 -0.18
C SER A 139 -1.79 -1.62 1.33
N GLY A 140 -0.87 -2.41 1.87
CA GLY A 140 -0.61 -2.57 3.30
C GLY A 140 0.34 -1.49 3.86
N LEU A 141 0.72 -0.50 3.07
CA LEU A 141 1.68 0.53 3.48
C LEU A 141 1.04 1.52 4.46
N PRO A 142 1.73 1.83 5.57
CA PRO A 142 1.29 2.83 6.53
C PRO A 142 1.62 4.25 6.03
N PHE A 143 0.79 4.84 5.18
CA PHE A 143 1.04 6.14 4.55
C PHE A 143 1.37 7.25 5.53
N ALA A 144 0.83 7.23 6.75
CA ALA A 144 1.15 8.19 7.80
C ALA A 144 2.66 8.29 8.14
N ASN A 145 3.47 7.31 7.73
CA ASN A 145 4.90 7.25 8.00
C ASN A 145 5.76 7.78 6.82
N PHE A 146 5.13 8.07 5.70
CA PHE A 146 5.80 8.56 4.50
C PHE A 146 5.79 10.10 4.43
N HIS A 147 6.59 10.66 3.54
CA HIS A 147 6.49 12.07 3.17
C HIS A 147 5.29 12.29 2.25
N PRO A 148 4.62 13.47 2.30
CA PRO A 148 3.46 13.75 1.43
C PRO A 148 3.74 13.50 -0.06
N ARG A 149 4.92 13.89 -0.55
CA ARG A 149 5.33 13.65 -1.93
C ARG A 149 5.47 12.15 -2.24
N GLU A 150 6.05 11.36 -1.34
CA GLU A 150 6.17 9.91 -1.52
C GLU A 150 4.78 9.25 -1.59
N VAL A 151 3.82 9.70 -0.77
CA VAL A 151 2.45 9.20 -0.82
C VAL A 151 1.78 9.55 -2.15
N SER A 152 1.96 10.78 -2.62
CA SER A 152 1.44 11.22 -3.92
C SER A 152 2.01 10.39 -5.07
N ASP A 153 3.33 10.19 -5.08
CA ASP A 153 4.03 9.40 -6.10
C ASP A 153 3.55 7.93 -6.10
N LEU A 154 3.40 7.34 -4.90
CA LEU A 154 2.87 5.97 -4.74
C LEU A 154 1.44 5.83 -5.26
N LEU A 155 0.54 6.73 -4.87
CA LEU A 155 -0.86 6.68 -5.29
C LEU A 155 -1.00 6.89 -6.80
N THR A 156 -0.23 7.80 -7.38
CA THR A 156 -0.18 8.01 -8.83
C THR A 156 0.34 6.77 -9.55
N GLY A 157 1.41 6.15 -9.04
CA GLY A 157 1.95 4.89 -9.56
C GLY A 157 0.93 3.76 -9.53
N TYR A 158 0.16 3.65 -8.43
CA TYR A 158 -0.91 2.64 -8.34
C TYR A 158 -2.02 2.86 -9.38
N LEU A 159 -2.47 4.12 -9.57
CA LEU A 159 -3.49 4.40 -10.60
C LEU A 159 -2.97 4.10 -12.01
N THR A 160 -1.70 4.34 -12.27
CA THR A 160 -1.07 4.03 -13.57
C THR A 160 -0.96 2.51 -13.78
N ALA A 161 -0.65 1.75 -12.73
CA ALA A 161 -0.55 0.29 -12.78
C ALA A 161 -1.91 -0.43 -12.80
N LEU A 162 -3.01 0.26 -12.44
CA LEU A 162 -4.36 -0.28 -12.53
C LEU A 162 -4.88 -0.25 -13.96
N LYS A 163 -5.60 -1.31 -14.33
CA LYS A 163 -6.45 -1.31 -15.52
C LYS A 163 -7.57 -0.27 -15.36
N PRO A 164 -8.15 0.24 -16.47
CA PRO A 164 -9.33 1.10 -16.40
C PRO A 164 -10.45 0.45 -15.59
N GLY A 165 -11.00 1.19 -14.63
CA GLY A 165 -12.01 0.68 -13.69
C GLY A 165 -11.50 -0.27 -12.61
N GLY A 166 -10.20 -0.53 -12.55
CA GLY A 166 -9.57 -1.35 -11.50
C GLY A 166 -9.67 -0.72 -10.12
N HIS A 167 -9.46 -1.52 -9.09
CA HIS A 167 -9.65 -1.13 -7.69
C HIS A 167 -8.32 -0.99 -6.95
N LEU A 168 -8.16 0.14 -6.20
CA LEU A 168 -7.12 0.33 -5.21
C LEU A 168 -7.73 0.28 -3.83
N THR A 169 -7.17 -0.51 -2.91
CA THR A 169 -7.54 -0.48 -1.50
C THR A 169 -6.35 -0.17 -0.61
N TYR A 170 -6.59 0.62 0.43
CA TYR A 170 -5.62 0.89 1.48
C TYR A 170 -6.31 1.24 2.79
N PHE A 171 -5.56 1.32 3.87
CA PHE A 171 -6.12 1.64 5.19
C PHE A 171 -5.40 2.78 5.88
N GLY A 172 -6.08 3.38 6.86
CA GLY A 172 -5.53 4.33 7.80
C GLY A 172 -6.18 4.16 9.17
N TYR A 173 -5.41 4.38 10.24
CA TYR A 173 -5.95 4.30 11.61
C TYR A 173 -6.67 5.58 12.02
N ARG A 174 -7.83 5.44 12.64
CA ARG A 174 -8.60 6.55 13.23
C ARG A 174 -7.98 7.00 14.55
N GLY A 175 -8.04 8.32 14.82
CA GLY A 175 -7.64 8.88 16.11
C GLY A 175 -6.14 9.05 16.33
N THR A 176 -5.29 8.42 15.53
CA THR A 176 -3.83 8.56 15.66
C THR A 176 -3.35 10.00 15.38
N ALA A 177 -4.05 10.74 14.52
CA ALA A 177 -3.73 12.14 14.24
C ALA A 177 -3.90 13.03 15.49
N ARG A 178 -4.98 12.85 16.27
CA ARG A 178 -5.23 13.62 17.52
C ARG A 178 -4.21 13.28 18.60
N LEU A 179 -3.90 12.02 18.81
CA LEU A 179 -2.91 11.58 19.80
C LEU A 179 -1.51 12.07 19.44
N ARG A 180 -1.14 12.02 18.16
CA ARG A 180 0.13 12.55 17.66
C ARG A 180 0.20 14.08 17.67
N ALA A 181 -0.93 14.77 17.52
CA ALA A 181 -1.02 16.22 17.67
C ALA A 181 -0.68 16.67 19.11
N LEU A 182 -1.03 15.86 20.10
CA LEU A 182 -0.74 16.13 21.52
C LEU A 182 0.73 15.83 21.91
N LEU A 183 1.38 14.89 21.21
CA LEU A 183 2.71 14.36 21.58
C LEU A 183 3.80 14.64 20.53
N GLY A 184 3.45 15.24 19.39
CA GLY A 184 4.34 15.42 18.24
C GLY A 184 5.06 16.76 18.19
N THR A 185 6.22 16.79 17.51
CA THR A 185 6.91 18.04 17.16
C THR A 185 6.22 18.76 16.01
N SER A 186 6.40 20.08 15.88
CA SER A 186 5.81 20.88 14.78
C SER A 186 6.12 20.32 13.39
N ARG A 187 7.33 19.75 13.19
CA ARG A 187 7.74 19.11 11.92
C ARG A 187 6.97 17.80 11.67
N SER A 188 6.67 17.02 12.72
CA SER A 188 5.86 15.81 12.62
C SER A 188 4.42 16.16 12.26
N LEU A 189 3.86 17.19 12.89
CA LEU A 189 2.50 17.68 12.64
C LEU A 189 2.33 18.15 11.19
N ALA A 190 3.26 18.99 10.68
CA ALA A 190 3.23 19.47 9.30
C ALA A 190 3.30 18.32 8.28
N ARG A 191 4.13 17.30 8.54
CA ARG A 191 4.20 16.11 7.68
C ARG A 191 2.88 15.34 7.68
N HIS A 192 2.28 15.10 8.83
CA HIS A 192 1.01 14.38 8.92
C HIS A 192 -0.15 15.13 8.27
N SER A 193 -0.21 16.45 8.45
CA SER A 193 -1.18 17.30 7.78
C SER A 193 -1.03 17.24 6.26
N GLY A 194 0.21 17.28 5.75
CA GLY A 194 0.48 17.14 4.33
C GLY A 194 0.06 15.78 3.76
N VAL A 195 0.33 14.67 4.49
CA VAL A 195 -0.13 13.34 4.08
C VAL A 195 -1.65 13.25 4.08
N ALA A 196 -2.31 13.79 5.12
CA ALA A 196 -3.77 13.81 5.18
C ALA A 196 -4.37 14.56 3.98
N HIS A 197 -3.81 15.73 3.64
CA HIS A 197 -4.26 16.52 2.50
C HIS A 197 -4.12 15.75 1.16
N VAL A 198 -2.99 15.08 0.94
CA VAL A 198 -2.79 14.24 -0.26
C VAL A 198 -3.83 13.13 -0.34
N LEU A 199 -4.05 12.42 0.78
CA LEU A 199 -5.03 11.33 0.85
C LEU A 199 -6.45 11.85 0.64
N ASP A 200 -6.84 12.97 1.26
CA ASP A 200 -8.16 13.57 1.15
C ASP A 200 -8.44 13.98 -0.31
N THR A 201 -7.48 14.62 -0.99
CA THR A 201 -7.61 14.98 -2.41
C THR A 201 -7.82 13.76 -3.29
N PHE A 202 -7.04 12.69 -3.06
CA PHE A 202 -7.15 11.45 -3.81
C PHE A 202 -8.51 10.75 -3.57
N GLN A 203 -8.97 10.75 -2.32
CA GLN A 203 -10.26 10.19 -1.94
C GLN A 203 -11.42 10.94 -2.60
N GLN A 204 -11.37 12.27 -2.61
CA GLN A 204 -12.42 13.10 -3.24
C GLN A 204 -12.57 12.79 -4.74
N THR A 205 -11.47 12.44 -5.41
CA THR A 205 -11.48 12.19 -6.87
C THR A 205 -11.80 10.74 -7.21
N HIS A 206 -11.36 9.77 -6.40
CA HIS A 206 -11.33 8.35 -6.77
C HIS A 206 -12.06 7.43 -5.81
N ALA A 207 -12.52 7.90 -4.62
CA ALA A 207 -13.16 7.02 -3.65
C ALA A 207 -14.51 6.51 -4.15
N ALA A 208 -14.67 5.19 -4.13
CA ALA A 208 -15.92 4.50 -4.40
C ALA A 208 -16.64 4.09 -3.12
N ASP A 209 -15.88 3.73 -2.04
CA ASP A 209 -16.42 3.32 -0.75
C ASP A 209 -15.40 3.56 0.37
N CYS A 210 -15.90 3.65 1.61
CA CYS A 210 -15.06 3.73 2.81
C CYS A 210 -15.70 2.96 3.97
N ARG A 211 -14.98 1.95 4.49
CA ARG A 211 -15.44 1.11 5.60
C ARG A 211 -14.63 1.32 6.85
N THR A 212 -15.29 1.35 8.01
CA THR A 212 -14.62 1.37 9.31
C THR A 212 -14.60 -0.03 9.92
N VAL A 213 -13.40 -0.49 10.26
CA VAL A 213 -13.16 -1.77 10.96
C VAL A 213 -12.99 -1.46 12.44
N TRP A 214 -14.06 -1.61 13.22
CA TRP A 214 -14.11 -1.29 14.64
C TRP A 214 -13.37 -2.29 15.53
N GLY A 215 -13.32 -3.55 15.12
CA GLY A 215 -12.61 -4.60 15.85
C GLY A 215 -11.08 -4.44 15.84
N ASN A 216 -10.55 -3.44 15.16
CA ASN A 216 -9.13 -3.12 15.16
C ASN A 216 -8.83 -2.08 16.25
N LEU A 217 -7.70 -2.21 16.97
CA LEU A 217 -7.25 -1.24 17.98
C LEU A 217 -5.91 -0.63 17.56
N PRO A 218 -5.90 0.69 17.22
CA PRO A 218 -7.05 1.57 17.06
C PRO A 218 -7.93 1.19 15.86
N PRO A 219 -9.22 1.64 15.79
CA PRO A 219 -10.09 1.39 14.66
C PRO A 219 -9.47 1.86 13.35
N ALA A 220 -9.62 1.06 12.29
CA ALA A 220 -9.08 1.36 10.98
C ALA A 220 -10.20 1.79 10.01
N ARG A 221 -9.90 2.71 9.12
CA ARG A 221 -10.67 2.98 7.91
C ARG A 221 -10.01 2.30 6.73
N VAL A 222 -10.79 1.57 5.94
CA VAL A 222 -10.38 1.00 4.66
C VAL A 222 -11.05 1.81 3.56
N TRP A 223 -10.25 2.33 2.67
CA TRP A 223 -10.69 3.08 1.51
C TRP A 223 -10.61 2.20 0.27
N HIS A 224 -11.68 2.22 -0.52
CA HIS A 224 -11.74 1.60 -1.85
C HIS A 224 -11.82 2.71 -2.89
N LEU A 225 -10.81 2.79 -3.75
CA LEU A 225 -10.75 3.75 -4.85
C LEU A 225 -10.90 3.01 -6.17
N ARG A 226 -11.36 3.72 -7.19
CA ARG A 226 -11.52 3.18 -8.53
C ARG A 226 -10.72 3.98 -9.53
N ALA A 227 -9.95 3.30 -10.37
CA ALA A 227 -9.28 3.94 -11.48
C ALA A 227 -10.34 4.45 -12.50
N PRO A 228 -10.13 5.62 -13.12
CA PRO A 228 -11.05 6.11 -14.13
C PRO A 228 -11.16 5.11 -15.29
N HIS A 229 -12.34 5.01 -15.89
CA HIS A 229 -12.50 4.33 -17.16
C HIS A 229 -11.82 5.19 -18.25
N ARG A 230 -11.09 4.55 -19.17
CA ARG A 230 -10.65 5.29 -20.37
C ARG A 230 -11.90 5.57 -21.20
N ASP A 231 -12.28 6.83 -21.31
CA ASP A 231 -13.30 7.22 -22.26
C ASP A 231 -12.82 6.93 -23.68
N THR A 232 -13.41 5.94 -24.33
CA THR A 232 -13.16 5.60 -25.73
C THR A 232 -13.73 6.66 -26.69
N SER A 233 -14.27 7.76 -26.17
CA SER A 233 -14.94 8.80 -26.93
C SER A 233 -14.04 9.76 -27.73
N SER A 234 -12.71 9.72 -27.54
CA SER A 234 -11.81 10.66 -28.23
C SER A 234 -11.15 10.10 -29.50
N ALA A 235 -11.39 8.84 -29.86
CA ALA A 235 -10.79 8.22 -31.04
C ALA A 235 -11.65 8.36 -32.31
N SER A 236 -12.93 8.74 -32.18
CA SER A 236 -13.87 8.79 -33.34
C SER A 236 -13.93 10.13 -34.10
N LEU A 237 -13.16 11.13 -33.66
CA LEU A 237 -13.22 12.48 -34.32
C LEU A 237 -12.07 12.75 -35.29
N LYS A 238 -11.17 11.78 -35.55
CA LYS A 238 -10.08 11.98 -36.51
C LYS A 238 -10.27 11.32 -37.87
N ASP A 239 -11.29 10.46 -38.05
CA ASP A 239 -11.51 9.75 -39.32
C ASP A 239 -12.68 10.32 -40.13
N SER A 240 -13.19 11.51 -39.79
CA SER A 240 -14.32 12.15 -40.55
C SER A 240 -13.91 13.41 -41.31
N VAL A 241 -12.61 13.65 -41.52
CA VAL A 241 -12.12 14.71 -42.41
C VAL A 241 -11.02 14.15 -43.31
N ALA A 242 -11.40 13.44 -44.33
CA ALA A 242 -10.63 13.17 -45.54
C ALA A 242 -11.59 13.07 -46.74
#